data_85eb3d4a348bdd0d0a7f8f68b713150f
#
_entry.id   85eb3d4a348bdd0d0a7f8f68b713150f
#
_cell.length_a   1.000
_cell.length_b   1.000
_cell.length_c   1.000
_cell.angle_alpha   90.00
_cell.angle_beta   90.00
_cell.angle_gamma   90.00
#
_symmetry.space_group_name_H-M   'P 1'
#
loop_
_entity.id
_entity.type
_entity.pdbx_description
1 polymer ?
#
loop_
_entity_poly.entity_id
_entity_poly.type
_entity_poly.pdbx_seq_one_letter_code
_entity_poly.pdbx_strand_id
1 'polypeptide(L)'
;MSQFINNPEHTFGFDTLQLHVGQESADPASDSRAVPIYQTTSYVFRNSQHAADRFGLADAGNIYGRLTNSTQGVFEDRIAALEGGVAGLAVASGAAAITYTLQALAQAGDHVVAQKTIYGGSYNLLEHTLSQFGVETTFVDAHNLEEVEGAIKDNTTVIYLETLGNPNSDIPNIDAISEIAKKHGLPVVVDNTFGTPYLFRPLEHGANIVVHSATKFIGGHGTSLGGVIVDGGNFDWKASGKYAQIAEPNPSYHGVSFAEAAGPAAFATYVRAILLRDEGACISPFNAWVLLQGTETLSLRVDRHVENTKKVVEFLVGDSHVAKVNHPSLSEHPDHELYQKYFPRGGASIFTFEIKGGQEAAWKFIDHLQVFSLLANVADVKSLVVHPATTTHSQLSAEELAKQNITPSTIRLSIGTENAEDIIWDLKQAFAALDE
;
A
#
# COMPACT_ATOMS: atom_id res chain seq x y z
N MET A 1 -22.49 -9.07 -4.93
CA MET A 1 -21.21 -9.70 -4.51
C MET A 1 -20.78 -10.67 -5.59
N SER A 2 -19.48 -10.74 -5.87
CA SER A 2 -18.92 -11.60 -6.90
C SER A 2 -19.22 -13.09 -6.66
N GLN A 3 -19.62 -13.80 -7.70
CA GLN A 3 -19.79 -15.26 -7.66
C GLN A 3 -18.47 -16.00 -7.39
N PHE A 4 -17.34 -15.35 -7.60
CA PHE A 4 -16.01 -15.93 -7.33
C PHE A 4 -15.61 -15.80 -5.85
N ILE A 5 -16.19 -14.85 -5.10
CA ILE A 5 -15.88 -14.67 -3.67
C ILE A 5 -16.81 -15.51 -2.79
N ASN A 6 -18.11 -15.56 -3.13
CA ASN A 6 -19.15 -16.18 -2.32
C ASN A 6 -19.71 -17.46 -2.95
N ASN A 7 -18.88 -18.25 -3.61
CA ASN A 7 -19.31 -19.54 -4.14
C ASN A 7 -19.34 -20.58 -3.00
N PRO A 8 -20.52 -21.16 -2.68
CA PRO A 8 -20.63 -22.14 -1.59
C PRO A 8 -20.01 -23.51 -1.92
N GLU A 9 -19.73 -23.78 -3.19
CA GLU A 9 -19.24 -25.06 -3.67
C GLU A 9 -17.73 -25.06 -3.93
N HIS A 10 -17.11 -23.86 -4.07
CA HIS A 10 -15.71 -23.78 -4.46
C HIS A 10 -15.03 -22.49 -3.98
N THR A 11 -13.81 -22.62 -3.45
CA THR A 11 -12.93 -21.47 -3.13
C THR A 11 -11.96 -21.24 -4.28
N PHE A 12 -12.13 -20.12 -4.96
CA PHE A 12 -11.25 -19.76 -6.08
C PHE A 12 -9.90 -19.22 -5.58
N GLY A 13 -8.83 -19.63 -6.25
CA GLY A 13 -7.47 -19.18 -5.97
C GLY A 13 -7.21 -17.75 -6.44
N PHE A 14 -6.13 -17.15 -5.94
CA PHE A 14 -5.73 -15.78 -6.23
C PHE A 14 -5.66 -15.48 -7.73
N ASP A 15 -5.05 -16.36 -8.53
CA ASP A 15 -4.88 -16.17 -9.97
C ASP A 15 -6.21 -16.06 -10.73
N THR A 16 -7.25 -16.76 -10.26
CA THR A 16 -8.60 -16.64 -10.82
C THR A 16 -9.25 -15.34 -10.37
N LEU A 17 -9.13 -14.99 -9.09
CA LEU A 17 -9.71 -13.75 -8.55
C LEU A 17 -9.11 -12.51 -9.23
N GLN A 18 -7.79 -12.47 -9.43
CA GLN A 18 -7.12 -11.33 -10.07
C GLN A 18 -7.54 -11.10 -11.53
N LEU A 19 -8.12 -12.12 -12.18
CA LEU A 19 -8.57 -12.04 -13.58
C LEU A 19 -10.06 -11.74 -13.72
N HIS A 20 -10.90 -12.16 -12.77
CA HIS A 20 -12.33 -12.24 -12.98
C HIS A 20 -13.19 -11.37 -12.07
N VAL A 21 -12.78 -11.07 -10.84
CA VAL A 21 -13.61 -10.28 -9.91
C VAL A 21 -13.89 -8.87 -10.46
N GLY A 22 -15.17 -8.46 -10.39
CA GLY A 22 -15.65 -7.21 -10.93
C GLY A 22 -15.95 -7.26 -12.45
N GLN A 23 -15.68 -8.42 -13.10
CA GLN A 23 -15.85 -8.64 -14.54
C GLN A 23 -16.48 -10.03 -14.82
N GLU A 24 -17.41 -10.45 -13.99
CA GLU A 24 -18.05 -11.78 -14.06
C GLU A 24 -18.90 -11.98 -15.31
N SER A 25 -19.40 -10.87 -15.87
CA SER A 25 -20.18 -10.86 -17.12
C SER A 25 -19.58 -9.87 -18.11
N ALA A 26 -19.94 -10.01 -19.38
CA ALA A 26 -19.63 -9.02 -20.40
C ALA A 26 -20.29 -7.67 -20.06
N ASP A 27 -19.73 -6.58 -20.60
CA ASP A 27 -20.35 -5.26 -20.47
C ASP A 27 -21.77 -5.27 -21.03
N PRO A 28 -22.80 -4.89 -20.24
CA PRO A 28 -24.20 -5.02 -20.68
C PRO A 28 -24.60 -4.08 -21.81
N ALA A 29 -23.80 -3.05 -22.09
CA ALA A 29 -24.08 -2.10 -23.15
C ALA A 29 -23.47 -2.49 -24.49
N SER A 30 -22.37 -3.23 -24.51
CA SER A 30 -21.58 -3.50 -25.71
C SER A 30 -21.21 -4.97 -25.91
N ASP A 31 -21.55 -5.85 -24.97
CA ASP A 31 -21.10 -7.24 -24.92
C ASP A 31 -19.56 -7.41 -24.91
N SER A 32 -18.83 -6.34 -24.57
CA SER A 32 -17.38 -6.34 -24.54
C SER A 32 -16.84 -7.32 -23.48
N ARG A 33 -15.88 -8.17 -23.88
CA ARG A 33 -15.18 -9.05 -22.96
C ARG A 33 -14.17 -8.28 -22.10
N ALA A 34 -13.49 -7.30 -22.67
CA ALA A 34 -12.59 -6.43 -21.93
C ALA A 34 -13.38 -5.36 -21.17
N VAL A 35 -12.86 -4.91 -20.03
CA VAL A 35 -13.47 -3.81 -19.28
C VAL A 35 -13.42 -2.53 -20.12
N PRO A 36 -14.56 -1.90 -20.44
CA PRO A 36 -14.56 -0.62 -21.17
C PRO A 36 -14.00 0.52 -20.34
N ILE A 37 -13.42 1.52 -21.00
CA ILE A 37 -13.01 2.77 -20.37
C ILE A 37 -14.17 3.76 -20.46
N TYR A 38 -14.90 3.96 -19.37
CA TYR A 38 -15.98 4.94 -19.28
C TYR A 38 -15.42 6.33 -18.96
N GLN A 39 -14.90 7.00 -19.97
CA GLN A 39 -14.31 8.34 -19.84
C GLN A 39 -15.42 9.41 -19.86
N THR A 40 -16.10 9.57 -18.73
CA THR A 40 -17.21 10.54 -18.56
C THR A 40 -17.18 11.21 -17.19
N THR A 41 -17.65 12.45 -17.11
CA THR A 41 -17.79 13.19 -15.86
C THR A 41 -19.12 12.96 -15.17
N SER A 42 -20.19 12.68 -15.93
CA SER A 42 -21.56 12.67 -15.40
C SER A 42 -22.44 11.64 -16.11
N TYR A 43 -23.53 11.27 -15.44
CA TYR A 43 -24.46 10.25 -15.88
C TYR A 43 -25.89 10.80 -15.92
N VAL A 44 -26.67 10.38 -16.92
CA VAL A 44 -28.05 10.85 -17.13
C VAL A 44 -29.02 10.07 -16.26
N PHE A 45 -29.91 10.78 -15.59
CA PHE A 45 -31.00 10.18 -14.83
C PHE A 45 -32.23 9.97 -15.72
N ARG A 46 -32.99 8.93 -15.44
CA ARG A 46 -34.22 8.60 -16.19
C ARG A 46 -35.33 9.63 -16.00
N ASN A 47 -35.43 10.20 -14.80
CA ASN A 47 -36.39 11.25 -14.40
C ASN A 47 -35.93 11.87 -13.07
N SER A 48 -36.67 12.88 -12.59
CA SER A 48 -36.34 13.61 -11.34
C SER A 48 -36.39 12.73 -10.10
N GLN A 49 -37.31 11.75 -10.04
CA GLN A 49 -37.37 10.82 -8.91
C GLN A 49 -36.14 9.93 -8.86
N HIS A 50 -35.71 9.38 -9.98
CA HIS A 50 -34.48 8.59 -10.07
C HIS A 50 -33.25 9.41 -9.64
N ALA A 51 -33.20 10.70 -10.01
CA ALA A 51 -32.14 11.59 -9.52
C ALA A 51 -32.18 11.74 -8.00
N ALA A 52 -33.34 11.99 -7.43
CA ALA A 52 -33.53 12.12 -5.99
C ALA A 52 -33.13 10.84 -5.23
N ASP A 53 -33.54 9.67 -5.73
CA ASP A 53 -33.23 8.38 -5.16
C ASP A 53 -31.71 8.08 -5.15
N ARG A 54 -31.01 8.46 -6.22
CA ARG A 54 -29.55 8.35 -6.32
C ARG A 54 -28.83 9.23 -5.29
N PHE A 55 -29.21 10.50 -5.18
CA PHE A 55 -28.63 11.42 -4.22
C PHE A 55 -28.99 11.07 -2.77
N GLY A 56 -30.17 10.49 -2.55
CA GLY A 56 -30.66 10.01 -1.25
C GLY A 56 -30.13 8.62 -0.85
N LEU A 57 -29.25 7.98 -1.65
CA LEU A 57 -28.75 6.61 -1.45
C LEU A 57 -29.84 5.52 -1.45
N ALA A 58 -31.03 5.81 -1.96
CA ALA A 58 -32.12 4.84 -2.09
C ALA A 58 -31.96 3.96 -3.36
N ASP A 59 -31.21 4.41 -4.34
CA ASP A 59 -30.88 3.66 -5.55
C ASP A 59 -29.36 3.71 -5.79
N ALA A 60 -28.71 2.54 -5.93
CA ALA A 60 -27.28 2.44 -6.16
C ALA A 60 -26.90 2.75 -7.60
N GLY A 61 -25.72 3.36 -7.83
CA GLY A 61 -25.14 3.53 -9.16
C GLY A 61 -24.44 4.87 -9.37
N ASN A 62 -24.08 5.14 -10.61
CA ASN A 62 -23.27 6.28 -10.96
C ASN A 62 -24.06 7.60 -10.94
N ILE A 63 -23.44 8.65 -10.41
CA ILE A 63 -23.94 10.03 -10.38
C ILE A 63 -22.96 10.95 -11.09
N TYR A 64 -21.72 10.95 -10.63
CA TYR A 64 -20.65 11.82 -11.10
C TYR A 64 -19.31 11.09 -11.03
N GLY A 65 -18.49 11.21 -12.05
CA GLY A 65 -17.27 10.42 -12.23
C GLY A 65 -16.21 10.59 -11.13
N ARG A 66 -16.26 11.64 -10.32
CA ARG A 66 -15.41 11.79 -9.14
C ARG A 66 -15.78 10.81 -8.03
N LEU A 67 -17.06 10.49 -7.87
CA LEU A 67 -17.57 9.61 -6.80
C LEU A 67 -17.57 8.15 -7.22
N THR A 68 -18.09 7.89 -8.41
CA THR A 68 -18.29 6.54 -8.96
C THR A 68 -18.10 6.52 -10.48
N ASN A 69 -17.48 5.44 -10.97
CA ASN A 69 -17.30 5.19 -12.38
C ASN A 69 -17.18 3.68 -12.61
N SER A 70 -17.81 3.15 -13.63
CA SER A 70 -17.87 1.70 -13.85
C SER A 70 -16.49 1.07 -14.09
N THR A 71 -15.57 1.77 -14.74
CA THR A 71 -14.19 1.28 -14.92
C THR A 71 -13.43 1.25 -13.60
N GLN A 72 -13.54 2.32 -12.80
CA GLN A 72 -12.93 2.40 -11.46
C GLN A 72 -13.50 1.32 -10.54
N GLY A 73 -14.82 1.08 -10.61
CA GLY A 73 -15.51 0.07 -9.80
C GLY A 73 -14.95 -1.34 -9.99
N VAL A 74 -14.63 -1.74 -11.23
CA VAL A 74 -14.00 -3.04 -11.48
C VAL A 74 -12.64 -3.16 -10.79
N PHE A 75 -11.83 -2.10 -10.84
CA PHE A 75 -10.54 -2.06 -10.15
C PHE A 75 -10.70 -2.13 -8.64
N GLU A 76 -11.64 -1.35 -8.08
CA GLU A 76 -11.97 -1.32 -6.65
C GLU A 76 -12.39 -2.70 -6.14
N ASP A 77 -13.36 -3.33 -6.80
CA ASP A 77 -13.89 -4.65 -6.44
C ASP A 77 -12.79 -5.72 -6.50
N ARG A 78 -11.94 -5.66 -7.53
CA ARG A 78 -10.86 -6.62 -7.72
C ARG A 78 -9.82 -6.53 -6.61
N ILE A 79 -9.32 -5.34 -6.30
CA ILE A 79 -8.32 -5.19 -5.23
C ILE A 79 -8.92 -5.52 -3.87
N ALA A 80 -10.16 -5.11 -3.59
CA ALA A 80 -10.85 -5.49 -2.35
C ALA A 80 -10.92 -7.01 -2.18
N ALA A 81 -11.29 -7.74 -3.24
CA ALA A 81 -11.35 -9.20 -3.22
C ALA A 81 -9.98 -9.85 -3.01
N LEU A 82 -8.94 -9.33 -3.64
CA LEU A 82 -7.58 -9.86 -3.52
C LEU A 82 -7.01 -9.67 -2.11
N GLU A 83 -7.35 -8.57 -1.44
CA GLU A 83 -7.00 -8.33 -0.03
C GLU A 83 -7.91 -9.07 0.96
N GLY A 84 -9.07 -9.57 0.52
CA GLY A 84 -10.08 -10.15 1.40
C GLY A 84 -10.95 -9.13 2.13
N GLY A 85 -11.01 -7.89 1.62
CA GLY A 85 -11.84 -6.82 2.14
C GLY A 85 -13.26 -6.83 1.60
N VAL A 86 -14.12 -5.99 2.19
CA VAL A 86 -15.55 -5.87 1.82
C VAL A 86 -15.81 -4.77 0.81
N ALA A 87 -14.93 -3.78 0.71
CA ALA A 87 -15.05 -2.67 -0.22
C ALA A 87 -13.67 -2.06 -0.56
N GLY A 88 -13.53 -1.57 -1.78
CA GLY A 88 -12.37 -0.82 -2.26
C GLY A 88 -12.76 0.61 -2.64
N LEU A 89 -11.80 1.52 -2.54
CA LEU A 89 -11.91 2.90 -3.02
C LEU A 89 -10.63 3.30 -3.76
N ALA A 90 -10.73 3.50 -5.06
CA ALA A 90 -9.62 3.97 -5.90
C ALA A 90 -9.51 5.49 -5.83
N VAL A 91 -8.26 5.96 -5.66
CA VAL A 91 -7.92 7.39 -5.57
C VAL A 91 -6.71 7.72 -6.44
N ALA A 92 -6.41 9.01 -6.60
CA ALA A 92 -5.41 9.50 -7.56
C ALA A 92 -3.97 9.03 -7.31
N SER A 93 -3.62 8.65 -6.07
CA SER A 93 -2.28 8.21 -5.70
C SER A 93 -2.27 7.45 -4.36
N GLY A 94 -1.17 6.73 -4.08
CA GLY A 94 -0.96 6.15 -2.76
C GLY A 94 -0.95 7.21 -1.65
N ALA A 95 -0.36 8.38 -1.90
CA ALA A 95 -0.40 9.49 -0.95
C ALA A 95 -1.83 9.94 -0.63
N ALA A 96 -2.72 10.02 -1.64
CA ALA A 96 -4.14 10.32 -1.42
C ALA A 96 -4.84 9.22 -0.61
N ALA A 97 -4.52 7.94 -0.85
CA ALA A 97 -5.08 6.83 -0.09
C ALA A 97 -4.71 6.93 1.40
N ILE A 98 -3.43 7.20 1.70
CA ILE A 98 -2.94 7.37 3.07
C ILE A 98 -3.57 8.62 3.72
N THR A 99 -3.56 9.75 3.02
CA THR A 99 -4.11 11.02 3.54
C THR A 99 -5.59 10.88 3.90
N TYR A 100 -6.41 10.36 2.98
CA TYR A 100 -7.84 10.18 3.25
C TYR A 100 -8.11 9.18 4.36
N THR A 101 -7.34 8.10 4.45
CA THR A 101 -7.46 7.14 5.53
C THR A 101 -7.16 7.78 6.88
N LEU A 102 -6.08 8.55 6.98
CA LEU A 102 -5.70 9.20 8.23
C LEU A 102 -6.66 10.34 8.60
N GLN A 103 -7.10 11.17 7.65
CA GLN A 103 -8.10 12.23 7.89
C GLN A 103 -9.48 11.67 8.29
N ALA A 104 -9.85 10.50 7.77
CA ALA A 104 -11.09 9.83 8.17
C ALA A 104 -11.04 9.35 9.63
N LEU A 105 -9.86 8.98 10.13
CA LEU A 105 -9.67 8.39 11.44
C LEU A 105 -9.20 9.39 12.51
N ALA A 106 -8.43 10.42 12.14
CA ALA A 106 -7.84 11.38 13.04
C ALA A 106 -8.23 12.81 12.66
N GLN A 107 -8.87 13.51 13.57
CA GLN A 107 -9.29 14.90 13.44
C GLN A 107 -8.42 15.82 14.31
N ALA A 108 -8.68 17.13 14.28
CA ALA A 108 -7.95 18.09 15.12
C ALA A 108 -8.11 17.72 16.62
N GLY A 109 -6.99 17.56 17.31
CA GLY A 109 -6.92 17.12 18.70
C GLY A 109 -6.71 15.62 18.88
N ASP A 110 -6.76 14.82 17.80
CA ASP A 110 -6.51 13.38 17.86
C ASP A 110 -5.02 13.05 17.70
N HIS A 111 -4.70 11.80 18.02
CA HIS A 111 -3.34 11.27 18.03
C HIS A 111 -3.22 9.98 17.22
N VAL A 112 -2.11 9.85 16.50
CA VAL A 112 -1.73 8.68 15.70
C VAL A 112 -0.51 8.01 16.31
N VAL A 113 -0.50 6.70 16.44
CA VAL A 113 0.72 5.91 16.67
C VAL A 113 1.17 5.34 15.33
N ALA A 114 2.38 5.63 14.91
CA ALA A 114 2.91 5.20 13.62
C ALA A 114 4.25 4.47 13.77
N GLN A 115 4.47 3.43 12.96
CA GLN A 115 5.79 2.81 12.83
C GLN A 115 6.81 3.86 12.35
N LYS A 116 8.02 3.87 12.91
CA LYS A 116 9.07 4.84 12.56
C LYS A 116 9.71 4.60 11.19
N THR A 117 9.75 3.35 10.73
CA THR A 117 10.39 2.90 9.48
C THR A 117 9.36 2.79 8.36
N ILE A 118 8.71 3.91 8.04
CA ILE A 118 7.69 4.01 6.97
C ILE A 118 8.22 4.83 5.80
N TYR A 119 7.47 4.79 4.71
CA TYR A 119 7.73 5.62 3.53
C TYR A 119 7.91 7.10 3.91
N GLY A 120 8.97 7.74 3.42
CA GLY A 120 9.30 9.13 3.78
C GLY A 120 8.17 10.13 3.50
N GLY A 121 7.32 9.88 2.50
CA GLY A 121 6.12 10.70 2.24
C GLY A 121 5.07 10.55 3.34
N SER A 122 4.87 9.34 3.87
CA SER A 122 3.95 9.08 5.00
C SER A 122 4.49 9.70 6.28
N TYR A 123 5.81 9.61 6.51
CA TYR A 123 6.46 10.27 7.64
C TYR A 123 6.23 11.79 7.58
N ASN A 124 6.54 12.43 6.44
CA ASN A 124 6.34 13.86 6.27
C ASN A 124 4.88 14.29 6.40
N LEU A 125 3.95 13.48 5.90
CA LEU A 125 2.51 13.71 6.06
C LEU A 125 2.13 13.77 7.54
N LEU A 126 2.54 12.78 8.31
CA LEU A 126 2.23 12.64 9.74
C LEU A 126 2.93 13.71 10.58
N GLU A 127 4.25 13.87 10.42
CA GLU A 127 5.07 14.75 11.25
C GLU A 127 4.82 16.24 10.97
N HIS A 128 4.70 16.62 9.68
CA HIS A 128 4.71 18.02 9.29
C HIS A 128 3.38 18.52 8.74
N THR A 129 2.67 17.71 7.94
CA THR A 129 1.47 18.20 7.28
C THR A 129 0.25 18.10 8.20
N LEU A 130 -0.05 16.92 8.74
CA LEU A 130 -1.23 16.73 9.58
C LEU A 130 -1.10 17.43 10.93
N SER A 131 0.11 17.65 11.43
CA SER A 131 0.36 18.43 12.64
C SER A 131 -0.14 19.88 12.51
N GLN A 132 -0.09 20.47 11.29
CA GLN A 132 -0.64 21.80 11.02
C GLN A 132 -2.17 21.83 11.11
N PHE A 133 -2.83 20.69 11.01
CA PHE A 133 -4.27 20.52 11.18
C PHE A 133 -4.65 19.99 12.56
N GLY A 134 -3.69 19.99 13.49
CA GLY A 134 -3.91 19.63 14.89
C GLY A 134 -3.93 18.13 15.20
N VAL A 135 -3.42 17.29 14.30
CA VAL A 135 -3.22 15.85 14.54
C VAL A 135 -1.81 15.63 15.07
N GLU A 136 -1.69 14.99 16.23
CA GLU A 136 -0.40 14.62 16.82
C GLU A 136 0.02 13.22 16.38
N THR A 137 1.32 12.97 16.24
CA THR A 137 1.86 11.63 15.92
C THR A 137 2.97 11.24 16.88
N THR A 138 2.97 9.99 17.35
CA THR A 138 4.11 9.36 18.00
C THR A 138 4.63 8.24 17.12
N PHE A 139 5.90 8.37 16.70
CA PHE A 139 6.60 7.32 15.96
C PHE A 139 7.25 6.35 16.93
N VAL A 140 7.00 5.05 16.70
CA VAL A 140 7.44 3.96 17.57
C VAL A 140 8.28 2.92 16.82
N ASP A 141 9.11 2.20 17.55
CA ASP A 141 9.71 0.97 17.05
C ASP A 141 8.66 -0.14 17.07
N ALA A 142 8.17 -0.54 15.90
CA ALA A 142 7.14 -1.57 15.79
C ALA A 142 7.62 -2.99 16.20
N HIS A 143 8.93 -3.18 16.45
CA HIS A 143 9.45 -4.40 17.05
C HIS A 143 9.35 -4.38 18.58
N ASN A 144 9.20 -3.21 19.20
CA ASN A 144 9.03 -3.05 20.63
C ASN A 144 7.55 -2.87 21.00
N LEU A 145 6.88 -3.97 21.31
CA LEU A 145 5.44 -3.95 21.64
C LEU A 145 5.11 -3.13 22.89
N GLU A 146 6.03 -3.01 23.84
CA GLU A 146 5.87 -2.16 25.03
C GLU A 146 5.89 -0.68 24.64
N GLU A 147 6.73 -0.29 23.69
CA GLU A 147 6.78 1.07 23.14
C GLU A 147 5.50 1.39 22.37
N VAL A 148 5.01 0.45 21.56
CA VAL A 148 3.75 0.59 20.83
C VAL A 148 2.58 0.81 21.78
N GLU A 149 2.41 -0.05 22.81
CA GLU A 149 1.30 0.07 23.76
C GLU A 149 1.47 1.31 24.65
N GLY A 150 2.69 1.63 25.06
CA GLY A 150 3.01 2.82 25.88
C GLY A 150 2.82 4.16 25.16
N ALA A 151 2.85 4.17 23.84
CA ALA A 151 2.58 5.37 23.03
C ALA A 151 1.08 5.70 22.87
N ILE A 152 0.18 4.77 23.22
CA ILE A 152 -1.26 4.96 23.12
C ILE A 152 -1.73 5.93 24.20
N LYS A 153 -2.40 7.02 23.79
CA LYS A 153 -3.00 8.06 24.64
C LYS A 153 -4.53 7.96 24.58
N ASP A 154 -5.24 8.66 25.45
CA ASP A 154 -6.71 8.70 25.45
C ASP A 154 -7.29 9.20 24.12
N ASN A 155 -6.60 10.14 23.46
CA ASN A 155 -6.97 10.71 22.19
C ASN A 155 -6.35 9.96 20.97
N THR A 156 -5.71 8.80 21.18
CA THR A 156 -5.25 7.98 20.05
C THR A 156 -6.46 7.41 19.31
N THR A 157 -6.40 7.50 17.97
CA THR A 157 -7.48 7.04 17.09
C THR A 157 -7.03 6.00 16.06
N VAL A 158 -5.74 5.81 15.83
CA VAL A 158 -5.27 4.84 14.82
C VAL A 158 -3.84 4.42 15.09
N ILE A 159 -3.53 3.16 14.73
CA ILE A 159 -2.16 2.66 14.60
C ILE A 159 -1.88 2.46 13.12
N TYR A 160 -0.82 3.09 12.60
CA TYR A 160 -0.41 3.03 11.20
C TYR A 160 0.90 2.28 11.01
N LEU A 161 0.91 1.27 10.15
CA LEU A 161 2.04 0.38 9.88
C LEU A 161 2.29 0.22 8.37
N GLU A 162 3.48 -0.19 8.00
CA GLU A 162 3.80 -0.75 6.68
C GLU A 162 4.15 -2.24 6.82
N THR A 163 3.69 -3.08 5.90
CA THR A 163 3.97 -4.53 5.89
C THR A 163 5.47 -4.81 5.78
N LEU A 164 6.15 -4.05 4.94
CA LEU A 164 7.58 -4.05 4.71
C LEU A 164 8.05 -2.60 4.68
N GLY A 165 8.85 -2.21 5.66
CA GLY A 165 9.33 -0.84 5.80
C GLY A 165 10.26 -0.40 4.66
N ASN A 166 10.30 0.89 4.40
CA ASN A 166 11.13 1.49 3.35
C ASN A 166 12.23 2.35 3.99
N PRO A 167 13.53 2.08 3.73
CA PRO A 167 14.07 1.28 2.62
C PRO A 167 14.46 -0.15 2.99
N ASN A 168 14.41 -0.54 4.24
CA ASN A 168 15.11 -1.71 4.77
C ASN A 168 14.28 -3.01 4.80
N SER A 169 13.00 -2.96 4.43
CA SER A 169 12.07 -4.10 4.47
C SER A 169 11.92 -4.74 5.86
N ASP A 170 12.00 -3.95 6.93
CA ASP A 170 11.69 -4.41 8.28
C ASP A 170 10.21 -4.79 8.42
N ILE A 171 9.95 -5.81 9.24
CA ILE A 171 8.65 -6.46 9.34
C ILE A 171 8.09 -6.27 10.74
N PRO A 172 7.02 -5.46 10.94
CA PRO A 172 6.34 -5.37 12.22
C PRO A 172 5.57 -6.64 12.55
N ASN A 173 5.44 -6.97 13.83
CA ASN A 173 4.55 -8.05 14.26
C ASN A 173 3.09 -7.57 14.24
N ILE A 174 2.47 -7.61 13.05
CA ILE A 174 1.11 -7.11 12.82
C ILE A 174 0.08 -7.83 13.70
N ASP A 175 0.20 -9.15 13.89
CA ASP A 175 -0.71 -9.90 14.76
C ASP A 175 -0.70 -9.36 16.20
N ALA A 176 0.48 -9.18 16.78
CA ALA A 176 0.62 -8.70 18.16
C ALA A 176 0.17 -7.24 18.31
N ILE A 177 0.51 -6.38 17.34
CA ILE A 177 0.08 -4.97 17.35
C ILE A 177 -1.44 -4.87 17.18
N SER A 178 -2.05 -5.70 16.34
CA SER A 178 -3.51 -5.76 16.17
C SER A 178 -4.22 -6.18 17.46
N GLU A 179 -3.66 -7.11 18.22
CA GLU A 179 -4.22 -7.46 19.53
C GLU A 179 -4.10 -6.32 20.56
N ILE A 180 -3.00 -5.55 20.53
CA ILE A 180 -2.88 -4.32 21.33
C ILE A 180 -3.95 -3.31 20.91
N ALA A 181 -4.06 -3.00 19.63
CA ALA A 181 -5.02 -2.07 19.10
C ALA A 181 -6.47 -2.43 19.49
N LYS A 182 -6.81 -3.71 19.40
CA LYS A 182 -8.14 -4.24 19.78
C LYS A 182 -8.47 -4.00 21.24
N LYS A 183 -7.52 -4.17 22.17
CA LYS A 183 -7.71 -3.89 23.61
C LYS A 183 -8.07 -2.42 23.86
N HIS A 184 -7.54 -1.51 23.03
CA HIS A 184 -7.75 -0.06 23.13
C HIS A 184 -8.89 0.46 22.23
N GLY A 185 -9.60 -0.42 21.50
CA GLY A 185 -10.67 -0.05 20.57
C GLY A 185 -10.19 0.80 19.39
N LEU A 186 -8.97 0.53 18.90
CA LEU A 186 -8.33 1.25 17.81
C LEU A 186 -8.28 0.40 16.53
N PRO A 187 -8.51 0.98 15.34
CA PRO A 187 -8.23 0.31 14.10
C PRO A 187 -6.73 0.31 13.78
N VAL A 188 -6.29 -0.73 13.11
CA VAL A 188 -4.96 -0.83 12.52
C VAL A 188 -5.07 -0.59 11.02
N VAL A 189 -4.30 0.37 10.52
CA VAL A 189 -4.11 0.65 9.10
C VAL A 189 -2.76 0.10 8.67
N VAL A 190 -2.74 -0.68 7.60
CA VAL A 190 -1.49 -1.22 7.06
C VAL A 190 -1.33 -0.79 5.61
N ASP A 191 -0.23 -0.11 5.31
CA ASP A 191 0.21 0.09 3.94
C ASP A 191 0.86 -1.21 3.43
N ASN A 192 0.15 -1.90 2.54
CA ASN A 192 0.57 -3.18 1.98
C ASN A 192 1.18 -3.04 0.58
N THR A 193 1.69 -1.87 0.24
CA THR A 193 2.27 -1.58 -1.08
C THR A 193 3.39 -2.55 -1.44
N PHE A 194 4.27 -2.90 -0.50
CA PHE A 194 5.40 -3.81 -0.75
C PHE A 194 5.04 -5.28 -0.54
N GLY A 195 4.12 -5.57 0.39
CA GLY A 195 3.62 -6.93 0.61
C GLY A 195 2.77 -7.44 -0.55
N THR A 196 2.01 -6.58 -1.18
CA THR A 196 0.98 -6.88 -2.17
C THR A 196 -0.09 -7.85 -1.64
N PRO A 197 -1.30 -7.85 -2.18
CA PRO A 197 -2.32 -8.81 -1.75
C PRO A 197 -1.97 -10.27 -2.11
N TYR A 198 -0.93 -10.47 -2.93
CA TYR A 198 -0.45 -11.79 -3.34
C TYR A 198 0.46 -12.46 -2.32
N LEU A 199 1.38 -11.70 -1.73
CA LEU A 199 2.35 -12.26 -0.77
C LEU A 199 1.82 -12.23 0.66
N PHE A 200 1.07 -11.19 1.02
CA PHE A 200 0.58 -10.99 2.38
C PHE A 200 -0.75 -10.23 2.39
N ARG A 201 -1.68 -10.66 3.24
CA ARG A 201 -2.99 -10.02 3.44
C ARG A 201 -3.12 -9.54 4.87
N PRO A 202 -2.89 -8.25 5.15
CA PRO A 202 -2.94 -7.71 6.52
C PRO A 202 -4.28 -7.93 7.23
N LEU A 203 -5.40 -7.98 6.48
CA LEU A 203 -6.73 -8.23 7.05
C LEU A 203 -6.84 -9.61 7.72
N GLU A 204 -6.10 -10.61 7.26
CA GLU A 204 -6.03 -11.95 7.86
C GLU A 204 -5.20 -11.95 9.16
N HIS A 205 -4.49 -10.84 9.45
CA HIS A 205 -3.61 -10.62 10.60
C HIS A 205 -4.13 -9.53 11.54
N GLY A 206 -5.42 -9.21 11.46
CA GLY A 206 -6.09 -8.29 12.39
C GLY A 206 -6.06 -6.82 11.99
N ALA A 207 -5.48 -6.45 10.85
CA ALA A 207 -5.67 -5.12 10.30
C ALA A 207 -7.14 -4.86 9.96
N ASN A 208 -7.53 -3.58 9.97
CA ASN A 208 -8.90 -3.18 9.68
C ASN A 208 -9.01 -2.45 8.34
N ILE A 209 -7.96 -1.76 7.96
CA ILE A 209 -7.90 -1.00 6.71
C ILE A 209 -6.54 -1.27 6.06
N VAL A 210 -6.55 -1.51 4.77
CA VAL A 210 -5.34 -1.66 3.97
C VAL A 210 -5.27 -0.54 2.95
N VAL A 211 -4.08 0.05 2.78
CA VAL A 211 -3.83 1.03 1.72
C VAL A 211 -2.74 0.54 0.78
N HIS A 212 -2.82 0.96 -0.47
CA HIS A 212 -1.78 0.69 -1.47
C HIS A 212 -1.47 1.93 -2.29
N SER A 213 -0.21 2.14 -2.56
CA SER A 213 0.19 2.84 -3.77
C SER A 213 0.10 1.85 -4.95
N ALA A 214 -1.02 1.88 -5.67
CA ALA A 214 -1.22 1.03 -6.83
C ALA A 214 -0.23 1.33 -7.98
N THR A 215 0.43 2.49 -7.91
CA THR A 215 1.55 2.91 -8.77
C THR A 215 2.69 1.89 -8.80
N LYS A 216 2.89 1.14 -7.69
CA LYS A 216 3.99 0.22 -7.45
C LYS A 216 3.71 -1.16 -8.05
N PHE A 217 3.80 -2.25 -7.28
CA PHE A 217 3.60 -3.62 -7.78
C PHE A 217 2.28 -3.86 -8.49
N ILE A 218 1.18 -3.22 -8.06
CA ILE A 218 -0.14 -3.42 -8.68
C ILE A 218 -0.08 -3.00 -10.16
N GLY A 219 0.36 -1.78 -10.45
CA GLY A 219 0.60 -1.32 -11.82
C GLY A 219 1.81 -1.97 -12.46
N GLY A 220 2.91 -1.98 -11.75
CA GLY A 220 4.15 -2.70 -12.05
C GLY A 220 5.02 -2.15 -13.18
N HIS A 221 4.61 -1.09 -13.87
CA HIS A 221 5.27 -0.63 -15.10
C HIS A 221 5.71 0.85 -15.07
N GLY A 222 5.50 1.54 -13.94
CA GLY A 222 5.83 2.96 -13.80
C GLY A 222 5.03 3.89 -14.73
N THR A 223 3.89 3.46 -15.26
CA THR A 223 3.13 4.18 -16.29
C THR A 223 2.02 5.06 -15.73
N SER A 224 1.44 4.70 -14.58
CA SER A 224 0.27 5.39 -14.03
C SER A 224 0.34 5.51 -12.53
N LEU A 225 -0.07 6.68 -12.03
CA LEU A 225 -0.29 6.89 -10.60
C LEU A 225 -1.68 6.39 -10.21
N GLY A 226 -1.76 5.82 -9.00
CA GLY A 226 -3.02 5.47 -8.38
C GLY A 226 -2.82 5.01 -6.95
N GLY A 227 -3.87 5.06 -6.17
CA GLY A 227 -3.96 4.51 -4.83
C GLY A 227 -5.25 3.74 -4.67
N VAL A 228 -5.28 2.86 -3.68
CA VAL A 228 -6.51 2.17 -3.29
C VAL A 228 -6.57 2.00 -1.79
N ILE A 229 -7.75 2.20 -1.23
CA ILE A 229 -8.09 1.95 0.17
C ILE A 229 -8.98 0.71 0.18
N VAL A 230 -8.68 -0.25 1.03
CA VAL A 230 -9.51 -1.46 1.23
C VAL A 230 -10.05 -1.45 2.65
N ASP A 231 -11.36 -1.50 2.76
CA ASP A 231 -12.08 -1.64 4.03
C ASP A 231 -12.22 -3.13 4.36
N GLY A 232 -11.70 -3.54 5.51
CA GLY A 232 -11.80 -4.93 6.00
C GLY A 232 -13.19 -5.30 6.48
N GLY A 233 -14.03 -4.33 6.84
CA GLY A 233 -15.38 -4.55 7.36
C GLY A 233 -15.42 -5.22 8.73
N ASN A 234 -14.30 -5.27 9.44
CA ASN A 234 -14.09 -6.01 10.68
C ASN A 234 -13.89 -5.12 11.92
N PHE A 235 -14.15 -3.81 11.81
CA PHE A 235 -14.06 -2.87 12.93
C PHE A 235 -15.45 -2.36 13.35
N ASP A 236 -15.73 -2.38 14.66
CA ASP A 236 -16.99 -1.87 15.21
C ASP A 236 -16.86 -0.37 15.53
N TRP A 237 -17.25 0.46 14.57
CA TRP A 237 -17.21 1.92 14.66
C TRP A 237 -18.04 2.49 15.79
N LYS A 238 -19.16 1.84 16.13
CA LYS A 238 -20.07 2.29 17.22
C LYS A 238 -19.53 1.90 18.59
N ALA A 239 -19.06 0.67 18.75
CA ALA A 239 -18.60 0.18 20.04
C ALA A 239 -17.32 0.90 20.51
N SER A 240 -16.46 1.33 19.57
CA SER A 240 -15.25 2.11 19.89
C SER A 240 -15.57 3.47 20.53
N GLY A 241 -16.66 4.14 20.12
CA GLY A 241 -17.06 5.46 20.64
C GLY A 241 -16.14 6.63 20.21
N LYS A 242 -15.14 6.40 19.38
CA LYS A 242 -14.14 7.40 18.95
C LYS A 242 -14.43 8.03 17.57
N TYR A 243 -15.28 7.43 16.76
CA TYR A 243 -15.48 7.80 15.33
C TYR A 243 -16.91 8.30 15.07
N ALA A 244 -17.31 9.38 15.75
CA ALA A 244 -18.64 9.97 15.61
C ALA A 244 -18.96 10.32 14.13
N GLN A 245 -17.96 10.75 13.33
CA GLN A 245 -18.12 11.07 11.91
C GLN A 245 -18.58 9.89 11.05
N ILE A 246 -18.33 8.65 11.49
CA ILE A 246 -18.74 7.40 10.80
C ILE A 246 -19.96 6.79 11.50
N ALA A 247 -19.96 6.77 12.84
CA ALA A 247 -20.94 6.06 13.65
C ALA A 247 -22.24 6.85 13.89
N GLU A 248 -22.14 8.18 14.01
CA GLU A 248 -23.27 9.04 14.34
C GLU A 248 -23.90 9.68 13.09
N PRO A 249 -25.13 10.24 13.20
CA PRO A 249 -25.76 10.97 12.11
C PRO A 249 -24.90 12.12 11.58
N ASN A 250 -24.50 12.06 10.31
CA ASN A 250 -23.62 13.03 9.69
C ASN A 250 -24.42 14.22 9.11
N PRO A 251 -24.20 15.46 9.58
CA PRO A 251 -24.96 16.62 9.13
C PRO A 251 -24.70 16.99 7.67
N SER A 252 -23.50 16.70 7.13
CA SER A 252 -23.19 16.97 5.72
C SER A 252 -23.76 15.93 4.75
N TYR A 253 -24.38 14.85 5.29
CA TYR A 253 -25.01 13.81 4.51
C TYR A 253 -26.42 13.47 5.01
N HIS A 254 -27.28 14.49 5.11
CA HIS A 254 -28.70 14.38 5.49
C HIS A 254 -28.97 13.67 6.82
N GLY A 255 -28.01 13.67 7.76
CA GLY A 255 -28.16 12.97 9.05
C GLY A 255 -28.04 11.44 8.95
N VAL A 256 -27.43 10.91 7.89
CA VAL A 256 -27.17 9.48 7.74
C VAL A 256 -25.97 9.08 8.62
N SER A 257 -26.09 7.98 9.37
CA SER A 257 -24.98 7.25 9.97
C SER A 257 -24.38 6.30 8.94
N PHE A 258 -23.11 6.46 8.61
CA PHE A 258 -22.44 5.57 7.64
C PHE A 258 -22.33 4.14 8.16
N ALA A 259 -22.13 3.96 9.47
CA ALA A 259 -22.12 2.65 10.11
C ALA A 259 -23.46 1.91 9.97
N GLU A 260 -24.60 2.63 10.01
CA GLU A 260 -25.93 2.04 9.82
C GLU A 260 -26.25 1.81 8.33
N ALA A 261 -25.95 2.78 7.47
CA ALA A 261 -26.32 2.75 6.07
C ALA A 261 -25.51 1.78 5.23
N ALA A 262 -24.19 1.67 5.53
CA ALA A 262 -23.26 0.85 4.73
C ALA A 262 -22.76 -0.40 5.47
N GLY A 263 -23.08 -0.57 6.76
CA GLY A 263 -22.69 -1.74 7.53
C GLY A 263 -21.18 -1.98 7.50
N PRO A 264 -20.72 -3.17 7.06
CA PRO A 264 -19.29 -3.49 7.00
C PRO A 264 -18.46 -2.54 6.13
N ALA A 265 -19.06 -1.93 5.09
CA ALA A 265 -18.39 -0.99 4.19
C ALA A 265 -18.46 0.48 4.65
N ALA A 266 -18.70 0.71 5.94
CA ALA A 266 -18.94 2.05 6.50
C ALA A 266 -17.75 2.99 6.27
N PHE A 267 -16.54 2.51 6.47
CA PHE A 267 -15.33 3.32 6.31
C PHE A 267 -15.11 3.74 4.86
N ALA A 268 -15.11 2.81 3.92
CA ALA A 268 -14.93 3.12 2.50
C ALA A 268 -16.04 4.04 1.97
N THR A 269 -17.28 3.85 2.45
CA THR A 269 -18.43 4.69 2.09
C THR A 269 -18.27 6.10 2.62
N TYR A 270 -17.85 6.27 3.88
CA TYR A 270 -17.54 7.58 4.47
C TYR A 270 -16.46 8.32 3.68
N VAL A 271 -15.33 7.66 3.41
CA VAL A 271 -14.22 8.27 2.65
C VAL A 271 -14.69 8.70 1.26
N ARG A 272 -15.47 7.88 0.56
CA ARG A 272 -16.04 8.20 -0.77
C ARG A 272 -17.01 9.38 -0.71
N ALA A 273 -17.94 9.33 0.22
CA ALA A 273 -19.06 10.28 0.29
C ALA A 273 -18.65 11.65 0.86
N ILE A 274 -17.59 11.71 1.66
CA ILE A 274 -17.12 12.94 2.32
C ILE A 274 -15.77 13.37 1.72
N LEU A 275 -14.69 12.65 2.00
CA LEU A 275 -13.34 13.12 1.67
C LEU A 275 -13.08 13.14 0.16
N LEU A 276 -13.37 12.07 -0.55
CA LEU A 276 -13.20 12.05 -2.01
C LEU A 276 -14.11 13.07 -2.70
N ARG A 277 -15.36 13.21 -2.23
CA ARG A 277 -16.30 14.19 -2.76
C ARG A 277 -15.78 15.62 -2.61
N ASP A 278 -15.26 15.98 -1.43
CA ASP A 278 -14.97 17.36 -1.07
C ASP A 278 -13.53 17.76 -1.43
N GLU A 279 -12.55 16.86 -1.32
CA GLU A 279 -11.14 17.13 -1.59
C GLU A 279 -10.71 16.75 -3.02
N GLY A 280 -11.41 15.81 -3.66
CA GLY A 280 -11.38 15.60 -5.10
C GLY A 280 -10.23 14.81 -5.69
N ALA A 281 -9.39 14.09 -4.90
CA ALA A 281 -8.28 13.28 -5.41
C ALA A 281 -8.77 11.97 -6.09
N CYS A 282 -9.68 12.09 -7.05
CA CYS A 282 -10.21 10.95 -7.80
C CYS A 282 -9.22 10.43 -8.84
N ILE A 283 -9.21 9.10 -9.03
CA ILE A 283 -8.45 8.48 -10.11
C ILE A 283 -9.16 8.69 -11.47
N SER A 284 -8.40 8.81 -12.56
CA SER A 284 -9.01 8.80 -13.89
C SER A 284 -9.42 7.37 -14.28
N PRO A 285 -10.51 7.20 -15.07
CA PRO A 285 -10.89 5.88 -15.58
C PRO A 285 -9.78 5.22 -16.39
N PHE A 286 -9.02 5.98 -17.14
CA PHE A 286 -7.88 5.47 -17.91
C PHE A 286 -6.79 4.91 -16.99
N ASN A 287 -6.40 5.63 -15.93
CA ASN A 287 -5.40 5.13 -14.97
C ASN A 287 -5.91 3.87 -14.24
N ALA A 288 -7.18 3.86 -13.82
CA ALA A 288 -7.78 2.67 -13.21
C ALA A 288 -7.74 1.46 -14.16
N TRP A 289 -8.01 1.67 -15.45
CA TRP A 289 -7.90 0.62 -16.46
C TRP A 289 -6.46 0.12 -16.66
N VAL A 290 -5.46 1.02 -16.71
CA VAL A 290 -4.05 0.62 -16.81
C VAL A 290 -3.61 -0.18 -15.57
N LEU A 291 -4.02 0.24 -14.37
CA LEU A 291 -3.73 -0.47 -13.13
C LEU A 291 -4.43 -1.82 -13.05
N LEU A 292 -5.65 -1.93 -13.62
CA LEU A 292 -6.37 -3.19 -13.75
C LEU A 292 -5.61 -4.17 -14.64
N GLN A 293 -5.04 -3.72 -15.77
CA GLN A 293 -4.18 -4.56 -16.61
C GLN A 293 -2.95 -5.05 -15.84
N GLY A 294 -2.34 -4.19 -15.02
CA GLY A 294 -1.25 -4.59 -14.12
C GLY A 294 -1.70 -5.65 -13.10
N THR A 295 -2.88 -5.50 -12.54
CA THR A 295 -3.43 -6.46 -11.56
C THR A 295 -3.58 -7.86 -12.16
N GLU A 296 -3.96 -7.99 -13.41
CA GLU A 296 -4.18 -9.28 -14.09
C GLU A 296 -2.93 -10.17 -14.18
N THR A 297 -1.74 -9.59 -14.03
CA THR A 297 -0.46 -10.32 -14.04
C THR A 297 0.33 -10.15 -12.75
N LEU A 298 -0.32 -9.70 -11.66
CA LEU A 298 0.36 -9.38 -10.41
C LEU A 298 1.11 -10.57 -9.84
N SER A 299 0.46 -11.73 -9.70
CA SER A 299 1.07 -12.94 -9.16
C SER A 299 2.30 -13.38 -9.96
N LEU A 300 2.19 -13.41 -11.29
CA LEU A 300 3.28 -13.82 -12.19
C LEU A 300 4.51 -12.91 -12.07
N ARG A 301 4.27 -11.59 -11.97
CA ARG A 301 5.35 -10.61 -11.82
C ARG A 301 6.00 -10.70 -10.45
N VAL A 302 5.18 -10.79 -9.40
CA VAL A 302 5.68 -10.86 -8.02
C VAL A 302 6.47 -12.15 -7.77
N ASP A 303 6.05 -13.30 -8.29
CA ASP A 303 6.82 -14.54 -8.23
C ASP A 303 8.20 -14.36 -8.89
N ARG A 304 8.26 -13.71 -10.06
CA ARG A 304 9.53 -13.44 -10.74
C ARG A 304 10.41 -12.46 -9.98
N HIS A 305 9.84 -11.39 -9.40
CA HIS A 305 10.57 -10.46 -8.53
C HIS A 305 11.20 -11.21 -7.34
N VAL A 306 10.45 -12.08 -6.68
CA VAL A 306 10.93 -12.87 -5.54
C VAL A 306 12.03 -13.87 -5.95
N GLU A 307 11.83 -14.58 -7.07
CA GLU A 307 12.84 -15.50 -7.60
C GLU A 307 14.17 -14.80 -7.89
N ASN A 308 14.12 -13.68 -8.61
CA ASN A 308 15.28 -12.89 -8.94
C ASN A 308 15.97 -12.34 -7.68
N THR A 309 15.18 -11.84 -6.71
CA THR A 309 15.68 -11.32 -5.45
C THR A 309 16.48 -12.35 -4.67
N LYS A 310 16.00 -13.60 -4.56
CA LYS A 310 16.72 -14.69 -3.89
C LYS A 310 18.12 -14.89 -4.50
N LYS A 311 18.21 -14.92 -5.82
CA LYS A 311 19.50 -15.08 -6.53
C LYS A 311 20.44 -13.89 -6.34
N VAL A 312 19.89 -12.67 -6.33
CA VAL A 312 20.67 -11.45 -6.10
C VAL A 312 21.18 -11.38 -4.66
N VAL A 313 20.34 -11.71 -3.67
CA VAL A 313 20.75 -11.77 -2.27
C VAL A 313 21.88 -12.79 -2.06
N GLU A 314 21.75 -13.99 -2.63
CA GLU A 314 22.78 -15.03 -2.56
C GLU A 314 24.11 -14.53 -3.18
N PHE A 315 24.04 -13.88 -4.33
CA PHE A 315 25.22 -13.29 -4.98
C PHE A 315 25.87 -12.22 -4.09
N LEU A 316 25.08 -11.26 -3.57
CA LEU A 316 25.62 -10.15 -2.78
C LEU A 316 26.25 -10.62 -1.46
N VAL A 317 25.71 -11.63 -0.81
CA VAL A 317 26.29 -12.23 0.42
C VAL A 317 27.68 -12.81 0.14
N GLY A 318 27.92 -13.33 -1.06
CA GLY A 318 29.20 -13.91 -1.46
C GLY A 318 30.25 -12.92 -2.00
N ASP A 319 29.87 -11.65 -2.25
CA ASP A 319 30.75 -10.68 -2.90
C ASP A 319 31.67 -9.93 -1.91
N SER A 320 32.95 -9.82 -2.24
CA SER A 320 33.97 -9.22 -1.38
C SER A 320 33.82 -7.71 -1.17
N HIS A 321 33.13 -7.00 -2.05
CA HIS A 321 32.86 -5.55 -1.96
C HIS A 321 31.70 -5.23 -1.02
N VAL A 322 30.85 -6.23 -0.72
CA VAL A 322 29.69 -6.07 0.13
C VAL A 322 30.09 -6.19 1.62
N ALA A 323 29.69 -5.23 2.41
CA ALA A 323 29.90 -5.24 3.86
C ALA A 323 28.74 -5.94 4.59
N LYS A 324 27.51 -5.72 4.13
CA LYS A 324 26.28 -6.27 4.72
C LYS A 324 25.17 -6.33 3.69
N VAL A 325 24.37 -7.36 3.73
CA VAL A 325 23.09 -7.44 3.02
C VAL A 325 21.97 -7.35 4.04
N ASN A 326 21.05 -6.43 3.86
CA ASN A 326 19.92 -6.23 4.76
C ASN A 326 18.65 -6.81 4.11
N HIS A 327 18.48 -8.12 4.21
CA HIS A 327 17.32 -8.82 3.66
C HIS A 327 16.76 -9.85 4.66
N PRO A 328 15.44 -9.84 4.94
CA PRO A 328 14.86 -10.67 6.00
C PRO A 328 14.86 -12.18 5.73
N SER A 329 15.21 -12.63 4.54
CA SER A 329 15.43 -14.07 4.28
C SER A 329 16.70 -14.63 4.92
N LEU A 330 17.65 -13.78 5.32
CA LEU A 330 18.90 -14.20 5.95
C LEU A 330 18.64 -14.56 7.41
N SER A 331 19.20 -15.67 7.86
CA SER A 331 18.95 -16.22 9.22
C SER A 331 19.40 -15.31 10.36
N GLU A 332 20.37 -14.44 10.10
CA GLU A 332 20.88 -13.45 11.06
C GLU A 332 20.06 -12.16 11.10
N HIS A 333 19.11 -11.98 10.20
CA HIS A 333 18.24 -10.78 10.18
C HIS A 333 17.26 -10.85 11.36
N PRO A 334 17.03 -9.75 12.11
CA PRO A 334 16.14 -9.72 13.25
C PRO A 334 14.70 -10.14 12.93
N ASP A 335 14.23 -9.88 11.69
CA ASP A 335 12.88 -10.20 11.27
C ASP A 335 12.74 -11.54 10.55
N HIS A 336 13.78 -12.39 10.59
CA HIS A 336 13.78 -13.64 9.86
C HIS A 336 12.58 -14.56 10.19
N GLU A 337 12.22 -14.67 11.47
CA GLU A 337 11.08 -15.48 11.91
C GLU A 337 9.75 -14.93 11.40
N LEU A 338 9.56 -13.59 11.46
CA LEU A 338 8.37 -12.93 10.92
C LEU A 338 8.31 -13.05 9.40
N TYR A 339 9.47 -12.95 8.72
CA TYR A 339 9.54 -13.17 7.28
C TYR A 339 9.11 -14.58 6.89
N GLN A 340 9.59 -15.61 7.58
CA GLN A 340 9.16 -16.98 7.32
C GLN A 340 7.66 -17.19 7.57
N LYS A 341 7.11 -16.54 8.60
CA LYS A 341 5.70 -16.62 8.96
C LYS A 341 4.80 -15.92 7.94
N TYR A 342 5.12 -14.67 7.58
CA TYR A 342 4.26 -13.83 6.77
C TYR A 342 4.49 -13.99 5.27
N PHE A 343 5.69 -14.37 4.85
CA PHE A 343 6.08 -14.49 3.46
C PHE A 343 6.55 -15.90 3.08
N PRO A 344 5.71 -16.93 3.20
CA PRO A 344 6.12 -18.30 2.89
C PRO A 344 6.49 -18.51 1.41
N ARG A 345 6.02 -17.63 0.52
CA ARG A 345 6.42 -17.58 -0.90
C ARG A 345 7.74 -16.86 -1.13
N GLY A 346 8.17 -16.07 -0.16
CA GLY A 346 9.24 -15.09 -0.25
C GLY A 346 8.67 -13.68 -0.41
N GLY A 347 9.55 -12.68 -0.41
CA GLY A 347 9.16 -11.26 -0.48
C GLY A 347 10.38 -10.35 -0.46
N ALA A 348 10.15 -9.08 -0.11
CA ALA A 348 11.19 -8.07 0.09
C ALA A 348 12.11 -7.88 -1.14
N SER A 349 11.52 -7.81 -2.34
CA SER A 349 12.28 -7.53 -3.57
C SER A 349 12.79 -6.07 -3.66
N ILE A 350 12.47 -5.27 -2.65
CA ILE A 350 13.07 -3.96 -2.39
C ILE A 350 13.83 -4.10 -1.08
N PHE A 351 15.14 -3.95 -1.11
CA PHE A 351 15.99 -4.14 0.07
C PHE A 351 17.26 -3.30 -0.04
N THR A 352 18.06 -3.27 1.02
CA THR A 352 19.31 -2.54 1.05
C THR A 352 20.51 -3.46 1.23
N PHE A 353 21.67 -2.99 0.79
CA PHE A 353 22.96 -3.55 1.16
C PHE A 353 23.96 -2.43 1.40
N GLU A 354 25.03 -2.72 2.13
CA GLU A 354 26.11 -1.79 2.37
C GLU A 354 27.34 -2.22 1.58
N ILE A 355 27.91 -1.28 0.84
CA ILE A 355 29.15 -1.46 0.09
C ILE A 355 30.34 -1.02 0.93
N LYS A 356 31.49 -1.68 0.77
CA LYS A 356 32.75 -1.20 1.37
C LYS A 356 33.26 0.03 0.62
N GLY A 357 33.85 0.98 1.33
CA GLY A 357 34.41 2.20 0.74
C GLY A 357 33.53 3.45 0.82
N GLY A 358 32.37 3.36 1.50
CA GLY A 358 31.56 4.54 1.80
C GLY A 358 30.79 5.08 0.60
N GLN A 359 30.41 6.35 0.67
CA GLN A 359 29.59 7.03 -0.34
C GLN A 359 30.25 7.08 -1.72
N GLU A 360 31.55 7.29 -1.80
CA GLU A 360 32.26 7.38 -3.09
C GLU A 360 32.19 6.05 -3.82
N ALA A 361 32.41 4.93 -3.10
CA ALA A 361 32.26 3.60 -3.67
C ALA A 361 30.81 3.30 -4.09
N ALA A 362 29.84 3.70 -3.27
CA ALA A 362 28.42 3.54 -3.58
C ALA A 362 28.05 4.28 -4.87
N TRP A 363 28.47 5.50 -5.02
CA TRP A 363 28.23 6.29 -6.23
C TRP A 363 28.93 5.70 -7.45
N LYS A 364 30.25 5.35 -7.32
CA LYS A 364 31.00 4.73 -8.41
C LYS A 364 30.33 3.43 -8.87
N PHE A 365 29.88 2.58 -7.93
CA PHE A 365 29.11 1.38 -8.25
C PHE A 365 27.82 1.68 -9.00
N ILE A 366 26.99 2.59 -8.49
CA ILE A 366 25.70 2.96 -9.10
C ILE A 366 25.89 3.50 -10.51
N ASP A 367 26.89 4.37 -10.72
CA ASP A 367 27.16 5.02 -12.00
C ASP A 367 27.67 4.05 -13.08
N HIS A 368 28.14 2.85 -12.69
CA HIS A 368 28.59 1.80 -13.63
C HIS A 368 27.49 0.77 -13.95
N LEU A 369 26.34 0.81 -13.28
CA LEU A 369 25.23 -0.07 -13.62
C LEU A 369 24.66 0.26 -15.01
N GLN A 370 24.26 -0.77 -15.76
CA GLN A 370 23.77 -0.67 -17.15
C GLN A 370 22.34 -1.16 -17.30
N VAL A 371 21.91 -2.14 -16.49
CA VAL A 371 20.55 -2.69 -16.47
C VAL A 371 19.69 -1.94 -15.46
N PHE A 372 20.24 -1.66 -14.27
CA PHE A 372 19.54 -0.89 -13.26
C PHE A 372 19.37 0.57 -13.66
N SER A 373 18.18 1.12 -13.48
CA SER A 373 17.94 2.55 -13.68
C SER A 373 18.04 3.31 -12.34
N LEU A 374 18.84 4.37 -12.32
CA LEU A 374 18.95 5.28 -11.17
C LEU A 374 17.77 6.25 -11.19
N LEU A 375 16.79 6.02 -10.34
CA LEU A 375 15.60 6.88 -10.21
C LEU A 375 14.83 6.64 -8.90
N ALA A 376 14.02 7.61 -8.51
CA ALA A 376 13.23 7.57 -7.27
C ALA A 376 11.90 6.83 -7.48
N ASN A 377 11.95 5.53 -7.77
CA ASN A 377 10.80 4.62 -7.80
C ASN A 377 11.20 3.26 -7.23
N VAL A 378 10.25 2.35 -7.11
CA VAL A 378 10.41 0.95 -6.69
C VAL A 378 9.32 0.09 -7.31
N ALA A 379 9.49 -1.24 -7.26
CA ALA A 379 8.46 -2.21 -7.67
C ALA A 379 8.06 -2.10 -9.16
N ASP A 380 8.96 -1.67 -9.99
CA ASP A 380 8.84 -1.70 -11.45
C ASP A 380 9.30 -3.08 -11.97
N VAL A 381 8.79 -3.51 -13.11
CA VAL A 381 9.28 -4.71 -13.81
C VAL A 381 10.75 -4.59 -14.22
N LYS A 382 11.29 -3.37 -14.28
CA LYS A 382 12.70 -3.08 -14.48
C LYS A 382 13.41 -2.90 -13.14
N SER A 383 14.64 -3.37 -13.04
CA SER A 383 15.48 -3.19 -11.86
C SER A 383 15.87 -1.74 -11.66
N LEU A 384 15.73 -1.26 -10.41
CA LEU A 384 15.98 0.13 -10.04
C LEU A 384 16.97 0.22 -8.88
N VAL A 385 17.70 1.33 -8.83
CA VAL A 385 18.68 1.61 -7.77
C VAL A 385 18.58 3.06 -7.31
N VAL A 386 18.82 3.30 -6.01
CA VAL A 386 19.10 4.63 -5.48
C VAL A 386 20.13 4.56 -4.35
N HIS A 387 20.75 5.69 -4.05
CA HIS A 387 21.52 5.92 -2.82
C HIS A 387 20.65 6.69 -1.82
N PRO A 388 20.02 6.03 -0.81
CA PRO A 388 19.00 6.66 0.03
C PRO A 388 19.48 7.93 0.73
N ALA A 389 20.68 7.91 1.30
CA ALA A 389 21.21 9.03 2.09
C ALA A 389 21.31 10.35 1.30
N THR A 390 21.52 10.29 -0.01
CA THR A 390 21.66 11.51 -0.85
C THR A 390 20.48 11.77 -1.77
N THR A 391 19.40 10.94 -1.67
CA THR A 391 18.22 11.05 -2.52
C THR A 391 16.93 11.03 -1.69
N THR A 392 16.34 9.86 -1.51
CA THR A 392 15.01 9.69 -0.87
C THR A 392 14.97 10.08 0.60
N HIS A 393 16.12 10.17 1.30
CA HIS A 393 16.25 10.52 2.71
C HIS A 393 17.22 11.70 2.93
N SER A 394 17.48 12.46 1.89
CA SER A 394 18.48 13.57 1.93
C SER A 394 18.11 14.73 2.86
N GLN A 395 16.86 14.83 3.28
CA GLN A 395 16.40 15.83 4.26
C GLN A 395 16.67 15.43 5.70
N LEU A 396 17.04 14.17 5.97
CA LEU A 396 17.35 13.69 7.31
C LEU A 396 18.79 14.03 7.71
N SER A 397 19.00 14.33 8.97
CA SER A 397 20.33 14.47 9.56
C SER A 397 21.07 13.13 9.61
N ALA A 398 22.38 13.15 9.78
CA ALA A 398 23.18 11.94 9.92
C ALA A 398 22.73 11.06 11.12
N GLU A 399 22.25 11.68 12.19
CA GLU A 399 21.73 10.96 13.36
C GLU A 399 20.38 10.27 13.04
N GLU A 400 19.50 10.94 12.32
CA GLU A 400 18.20 10.39 11.90
C GLU A 400 18.37 9.26 10.88
N LEU A 401 19.31 9.41 9.93
CA LEU A 401 19.68 8.35 8.99
C LEU A 401 20.19 7.11 9.74
N ALA A 402 21.08 7.29 10.73
CA ALA A 402 21.59 6.19 11.54
C ALA A 402 20.48 5.47 12.33
N LYS A 403 19.49 6.20 12.87
CA LYS A 403 18.32 5.61 13.54
C LYS A 403 17.46 4.75 12.60
N GLN A 404 17.53 5.00 11.29
CA GLN A 404 16.86 4.21 10.25
C GLN A 404 17.77 3.18 9.61
N ASN A 405 18.94 2.89 10.17
CA ASN A 405 19.95 1.99 9.63
C ASN A 405 20.37 2.37 8.19
N ILE A 406 20.44 3.66 7.88
CA ILE A 406 20.93 4.19 6.62
C ILE A 406 22.30 4.82 6.85
N THR A 407 23.31 4.31 6.16
CA THR A 407 24.70 4.80 6.21
C THR A 407 25.08 5.44 4.88
N PRO A 408 26.21 6.16 4.79
CA PRO A 408 26.75 6.61 3.50
C PRO A 408 27.10 5.46 2.53
N SER A 409 27.21 4.23 3.02
CA SER A 409 27.47 3.01 2.22
C SER A 409 26.19 2.31 1.74
N THR A 410 25.02 2.76 2.17
CA THR A 410 23.75 2.08 1.92
C THR A 410 23.27 2.30 0.49
N ILE A 411 23.02 1.22 -0.22
CA ILE A 411 22.42 1.21 -1.56
C ILE A 411 21.07 0.47 -1.46
N ARG A 412 19.99 1.05 -2.02
CA ARG A 412 18.69 0.38 -2.13
C ARG A 412 18.52 -0.16 -3.55
N LEU A 413 18.21 -1.43 -3.66
CA LEU A 413 17.79 -2.09 -4.87
C LEU A 413 16.29 -2.34 -4.89
N SER A 414 15.67 -2.25 -6.05
CA SER A 414 14.36 -2.78 -6.37
C SER A 414 14.54 -3.75 -7.54
N ILE A 415 14.46 -5.04 -7.24
CA ILE A 415 14.78 -6.09 -8.22
C ILE A 415 13.61 -6.28 -9.17
N GLY A 416 13.88 -6.20 -10.46
CA GLY A 416 12.92 -6.35 -11.54
C GLY A 416 12.70 -7.79 -11.98
N THR A 417 12.10 -7.94 -13.15
CA THR A 417 11.70 -9.23 -13.73
C THR A 417 12.58 -9.67 -14.90
N GLU A 418 13.70 -9.00 -15.13
CA GLU A 418 14.69 -9.33 -16.14
C GLU A 418 15.26 -10.74 -15.95
N ASN A 419 16.07 -11.21 -16.88
CA ASN A 419 16.83 -12.44 -16.65
C ASN A 419 17.77 -12.27 -15.45
N ALA A 420 17.69 -13.14 -14.47
CA ALA A 420 18.48 -13.05 -13.25
C ALA A 420 20.01 -13.05 -13.51
N GLU A 421 20.46 -13.76 -14.54
CA GLU A 421 21.88 -13.79 -14.92
C GLU A 421 22.37 -12.44 -15.44
N ASP A 422 21.50 -11.69 -16.15
CA ASP A 422 21.82 -10.35 -16.64
C ASP A 422 21.85 -9.34 -15.47
N ILE A 423 20.94 -9.45 -14.51
CA ILE A 423 20.96 -8.64 -13.27
C ILE A 423 22.28 -8.88 -12.52
N ILE A 424 22.66 -10.14 -12.31
CA ILE A 424 23.88 -10.51 -11.59
C ILE A 424 25.12 -10.09 -12.38
N TRP A 425 25.12 -10.21 -13.71
CA TRP A 425 26.20 -9.71 -14.56
C TRP A 425 26.40 -8.20 -14.39
N ASP A 426 25.31 -7.44 -14.37
CA ASP A 426 25.37 -5.98 -14.20
C ASP A 426 25.95 -5.58 -12.85
N LEU A 427 25.56 -6.26 -11.78
CA LEU A 427 26.13 -6.06 -10.44
C LEU A 427 27.64 -6.40 -10.42
N LYS A 428 28.05 -7.52 -11.04
CA LYS A 428 29.45 -7.94 -11.11
C LYS A 428 30.33 -6.94 -11.81
N GLN A 429 29.91 -6.45 -12.99
CA GLN A 429 30.71 -5.50 -13.75
C GLN A 429 30.82 -4.14 -13.05
N ALA A 430 29.75 -3.73 -12.30
CA ALA A 430 29.79 -2.51 -11.51
C ALA A 430 30.69 -2.65 -10.27
N PHE A 431 30.77 -3.81 -9.63
CA PHE A 431 31.76 -4.08 -8.57
C PHE A 431 33.18 -4.09 -9.11
N ALA A 432 33.43 -4.73 -10.26
CA ALA A 432 34.76 -4.76 -10.88
C ALA A 432 35.31 -3.36 -11.17
N ALA A 433 34.47 -2.40 -11.49
CA ALA A 433 34.88 -1.01 -11.66
C ALA A 433 35.44 -0.38 -10.39
N LEU A 434 35.16 -0.92 -9.20
CA LEU A 434 35.71 -0.40 -7.94
C LEU A 434 37.20 -0.76 -7.75
N ASP A 435 37.66 -1.80 -8.40
CA ASP A 435 39.05 -2.28 -8.32
C ASP A 435 40.00 -1.49 -9.24
N GLU A 436 39.45 -0.69 -10.15
CA GLU A 436 40.19 0.22 -11.06
C GLU A 436 40.42 1.60 -10.40
#